data_5d918ab9fa61d180ec99030731dc0c9f
#
_entry.id   5d918ab9fa61d180ec99030731dc0c9f
#
_cell.length_a   1.000
_cell.length_b   1.000
_cell.length_c   1.000
_cell.angle_alpha   90.00
_cell.angle_beta   90.00
_cell.angle_gamma   90.00
#
_symmetry.space_group_name_H-M   'P 1'
#
loop_
_entity.id
_entity.type
_entity.pdbx_description
1 polymer ?
#
loop_
_entity_poly.entity_id
_entity_poly.type
_entity_poly.pdbx_seq_one_letter_code
_entity_poly.pdbx_strand_id
1 'polypeptide(L)'
;MNSTNFSECVKKARDGNADAFAELYALVYKDLYRIALINLNNNQHDASDVVSDTVLEAYSSIKKLRDESAFKAWITKILTVKIKNKQKEYIERNNFRQELDTLDDVEQEKSKEIDYNGLEIMEEFAKLGKEDRLVLSLSVVSGYKSEEIAKMLGVSANTVRSKAARAKIKLKQLLSER
;
A
#
# COMPACT_ATOMS: atom_id res chain seq x y z
N MET A 1 7.09 -16.07 -14.32
CA MET A 1 7.82 -16.97 -13.42
C MET A 1 6.89 -18.10 -13.02
N ASN A 2 7.28 -19.36 -13.27
CA ASN A 2 6.44 -20.51 -12.91
C ASN A 2 6.46 -20.71 -11.38
N SER A 3 5.41 -21.32 -10.79
CA SER A 3 5.29 -21.47 -9.32
C SER A 3 6.49 -22.16 -8.66
N THR A 4 7.07 -23.17 -9.31
CA THR A 4 8.27 -23.89 -8.85
C THR A 4 9.49 -22.96 -8.78
N ASN A 5 9.69 -22.14 -9.81
CA ASN A 5 10.80 -21.18 -9.89
C ASN A 5 10.64 -20.05 -8.85
N PHE A 6 9.40 -19.65 -8.56
CA PHE A 6 9.12 -18.64 -7.53
C PHE A 6 9.46 -19.16 -6.12
N SER A 7 9.02 -20.38 -5.75
CA SER A 7 9.32 -20.97 -4.45
C SER A 7 10.83 -21.18 -4.25
N GLU A 8 11.53 -21.60 -5.30
CA GLU A 8 13.00 -21.75 -5.25
C GLU A 8 13.69 -20.39 -5.07
N CYS A 9 13.23 -19.34 -5.74
CA CYS A 9 13.74 -18.00 -5.59
C CYS A 9 13.56 -17.49 -4.15
N VAL A 10 12.40 -17.74 -3.53
CA VAL A 10 12.16 -17.39 -2.13
C VAL A 10 13.12 -18.14 -1.19
N LYS A 11 13.37 -19.42 -1.43
CA LYS A 11 14.35 -20.19 -0.64
C LYS A 11 15.76 -19.59 -0.74
N LYS A 12 16.24 -19.32 -1.94
CA LYS A 12 17.55 -18.67 -2.16
C LYS A 12 17.64 -17.31 -1.44
N ALA A 13 16.59 -16.49 -1.52
CA ALA A 13 16.55 -15.20 -0.81
C ALA A 13 16.61 -15.39 0.72
N ARG A 14 15.93 -16.40 1.28
CA ARG A 14 16.01 -16.76 2.71
C ARG A 14 17.41 -17.19 3.14
N ASP A 15 18.14 -17.86 2.22
CA ASP A 15 19.53 -18.28 2.44
C ASP A 15 20.53 -17.13 2.28
N GLY A 16 20.05 -15.92 2.01
CA GLY A 16 20.85 -14.70 1.94
C GLY A 16 21.27 -14.29 0.54
N ASN A 17 20.71 -14.90 -0.50
CA ASN A 17 21.01 -14.49 -1.88
C ASN A 17 20.26 -13.19 -2.21
N ALA A 18 21.02 -12.09 -2.35
CA ALA A 18 20.48 -10.75 -2.62
C ALA A 18 19.85 -10.63 -4.01
N ASP A 19 20.41 -11.30 -5.02
CA ASP A 19 19.89 -11.26 -6.39
C ASP A 19 18.51 -11.94 -6.46
N ALA A 20 18.36 -13.08 -5.79
CA ALA A 20 17.07 -13.75 -5.68
C ALA A 20 16.02 -12.87 -4.97
N PHE A 21 16.42 -12.12 -3.94
CA PHE A 21 15.51 -11.16 -3.30
C PHE A 21 15.15 -10.01 -4.24
N ALA A 22 16.10 -9.48 -5.01
CA ALA A 22 15.87 -8.42 -5.99
C ALA A 22 14.88 -8.87 -7.10
N GLU A 23 15.00 -10.12 -7.58
CA GLU A 23 14.04 -10.70 -8.52
C GLU A 23 12.61 -10.76 -7.93
N LEU A 24 12.48 -11.20 -6.68
CA LEU A 24 11.17 -11.25 -5.99
C LEU A 24 10.59 -9.86 -5.81
N TYR A 25 11.43 -8.88 -5.44
CA TYR A 25 11.01 -7.49 -5.30
C TYR A 25 10.52 -6.90 -6.62
N ALA A 26 11.22 -7.13 -7.72
CA ALA A 26 10.82 -6.66 -9.03
C ALA A 26 9.41 -7.11 -9.43
N LEU A 27 8.98 -8.31 -8.99
CA LEU A 27 7.65 -8.84 -9.26
C LEU A 27 6.52 -8.09 -8.53
N VAL A 28 6.81 -7.51 -7.37
CA VAL A 28 5.79 -6.88 -6.50
C VAL A 28 5.89 -5.36 -6.45
N TYR A 29 7.01 -4.78 -6.90
CA TYR A 29 7.29 -3.34 -6.79
C TYR A 29 6.16 -2.45 -7.26
N LYS A 30 5.65 -2.70 -8.47
CA LYS A 30 4.58 -1.87 -9.05
C LYS A 30 3.32 -1.86 -8.20
N ASP A 31 2.94 -3.01 -7.66
CA ASP A 31 1.75 -3.13 -6.82
C ASP A 31 1.98 -2.45 -5.47
N LEU A 32 3.14 -2.66 -4.84
CA LEU A 32 3.49 -2.01 -3.57
C LEU A 32 3.48 -0.48 -3.71
N TYR A 33 4.12 0.04 -4.77
CA TYR A 33 4.18 1.47 -5.03
C TYR A 33 2.79 2.08 -5.29
N ARG A 34 1.95 1.44 -6.11
CA ARG A 34 0.58 1.89 -6.37
C ARG A 34 -0.28 1.90 -5.11
N ILE A 35 -0.20 0.85 -4.28
CA ILE A 35 -0.91 0.80 -3.01
C ILE A 35 -0.44 1.94 -2.10
N ALA A 36 0.86 2.17 -1.97
CA ALA A 36 1.40 3.26 -1.17
C ALA A 36 0.91 4.62 -1.68
N LEU A 37 1.02 4.87 -2.98
CA LEU A 37 0.64 6.11 -3.62
C LEU A 37 -0.85 6.45 -3.39
N ILE A 38 -1.76 5.47 -3.64
CA ILE A 38 -3.19 5.62 -3.37
C ILE A 38 -3.46 5.99 -1.90
N ASN A 39 -2.74 5.38 -0.97
CA ASN A 39 -3.01 5.54 0.46
C ASN A 39 -2.32 6.72 1.12
N LEU A 40 -1.35 7.35 0.44
CA LEU A 40 -0.59 8.51 0.90
C LEU A 40 -0.92 9.80 0.11
N ASN A 41 -2.19 9.94 -0.32
CA ASN A 41 -2.71 11.13 -1.00
C ASN A 41 -1.92 11.52 -2.26
N ASN A 42 -1.47 10.54 -3.03
CA ASN A 42 -0.66 10.73 -4.24
C ASN A 42 0.70 11.41 -4.01
N ASN A 43 1.21 11.39 -2.77
CA ASN A 43 2.54 11.88 -2.45
C ASN A 43 3.59 10.84 -2.88
N GLN A 44 4.27 11.12 -3.98
CA GLN A 44 5.27 10.22 -4.58
C GLN A 44 6.49 10.02 -3.69
N HIS A 45 6.93 11.07 -3.01
CA HIS A 45 8.08 11.00 -2.09
C HIS A 45 7.78 10.05 -0.92
N ASP A 46 6.68 10.28 -0.22
CA ASP A 46 6.29 9.43 0.90
C ASP A 46 5.95 7.99 0.45
N ALA A 47 5.39 7.81 -0.75
CA ALA A 47 5.16 6.48 -1.31
C ALA A 47 6.48 5.74 -1.58
N SER A 48 7.47 6.41 -2.14
CA SER A 48 8.81 5.85 -2.38
C SER A 48 9.51 5.49 -1.07
N ASP A 49 9.45 6.38 -0.06
CA ASP A 49 10.05 6.15 1.25
C ASP A 49 9.43 4.93 1.94
N VAL A 50 8.10 4.85 1.98
CA VAL A 50 7.38 3.73 2.59
C VAL A 50 7.66 2.41 1.87
N VAL A 51 7.79 2.42 0.54
CA VAL A 51 8.19 1.22 -0.22
C VAL A 51 9.63 0.83 0.09
N SER A 52 10.56 1.77 0.14
CA SER A 52 11.96 1.52 0.48
C SER A 52 12.09 0.93 1.88
N ASP A 53 11.42 1.50 2.88
CA ASP A 53 11.37 0.96 4.24
C ASP A 53 10.76 -0.45 4.29
N THR A 54 9.74 -0.71 3.47
CA THR A 54 9.13 -2.04 3.35
C THR A 54 10.12 -3.07 2.83
N VAL A 55 10.90 -2.70 1.81
CA VAL A 55 11.90 -3.58 1.19
C VAL A 55 13.03 -3.89 2.16
N LEU A 56 13.53 -2.88 2.86
CA LEU A 56 14.60 -3.05 3.87
C LEU A 56 14.13 -3.98 5.00
N GLU A 57 12.92 -3.79 5.51
CA GLU A 57 12.36 -4.66 6.54
C GLU A 57 12.10 -6.08 6.00
N ALA A 58 11.59 -6.21 4.78
CA ALA A 58 11.38 -7.50 4.15
C ALA A 58 12.71 -8.25 3.95
N TYR A 59 13.74 -7.59 3.43
CA TYR A 59 15.06 -8.18 3.24
C TYR A 59 15.66 -8.68 4.56
N SER A 60 15.62 -7.86 5.60
CA SER A 60 16.16 -8.22 6.92
C SER A 60 15.38 -9.34 7.63
N SER A 61 14.09 -9.49 7.33
CA SER A 61 13.19 -10.42 8.02
C SER A 61 12.72 -11.62 7.18
N ILE A 62 13.18 -11.76 5.92
CA ILE A 62 12.73 -12.83 5.02
C ILE A 62 12.95 -14.24 5.59
N LYS A 63 13.95 -14.42 6.44
CA LYS A 63 14.20 -15.67 7.16
C LYS A 63 13.03 -16.15 8.05
N LYS A 64 12.14 -15.19 8.45
CA LYS A 64 10.95 -15.48 9.26
C LYS A 64 9.78 -16.00 8.40
N LEU A 65 9.86 -15.86 7.08
CA LEU A 65 8.82 -16.34 6.17
C LEU A 65 8.87 -17.87 6.11
N ARG A 66 7.80 -18.54 6.58
CA ARG A 66 7.73 -20.00 6.65
C ARG A 66 7.20 -20.65 5.37
N ASP A 67 6.25 -19.98 4.71
CA ASP A 67 5.58 -20.44 3.50
C ASP A 67 6.02 -19.57 2.32
N GLU A 68 6.72 -20.15 1.38
CA GLU A 68 7.23 -19.46 0.19
C GLU A 68 6.11 -18.87 -0.65
N SER A 69 4.96 -19.55 -0.73
CA SER A 69 3.80 -19.06 -1.49
C SER A 69 3.20 -17.78 -0.91
N ALA A 70 3.41 -17.53 0.38
CA ALA A 70 2.91 -16.36 1.09
C ALA A 70 3.74 -15.09 0.91
N PHE A 71 4.87 -15.13 0.17
CA PHE A 71 5.79 -13.98 0.05
C PHE A 71 5.09 -12.68 -0.33
N LYS A 72 4.23 -12.69 -1.35
CA LYS A 72 3.52 -11.50 -1.81
C LYS A 72 2.62 -10.92 -0.72
N ALA A 73 1.82 -11.76 -0.07
CA ALA A 73 0.93 -11.35 1.00
C ALA A 73 1.72 -10.85 2.24
N TRP A 74 2.85 -11.48 2.52
CA TRP A 74 3.71 -11.15 3.64
C TRP A 74 4.38 -9.78 3.47
N ILE A 75 4.98 -9.49 2.31
CA ILE A 75 5.59 -8.17 2.04
C ILE A 75 4.52 -7.07 1.96
N THR A 76 3.36 -7.35 1.39
CA THR A 76 2.23 -6.42 1.37
C THR A 76 1.73 -6.11 2.79
N LYS A 77 1.73 -7.09 3.70
CA LYS A 77 1.41 -6.85 5.12
C LYS A 77 2.40 -5.88 5.76
N ILE A 78 3.70 -6.01 5.50
CA ILE A 78 4.72 -5.05 5.98
C ILE A 78 4.38 -3.65 5.45
N LEU A 79 4.11 -3.53 4.14
CA LEU A 79 3.70 -2.26 3.52
C LEU A 79 2.49 -1.63 4.22
N THR A 80 1.44 -2.41 4.53
CA THR A 80 0.24 -1.87 5.18
C THR A 80 0.53 -1.28 6.55
N VAL A 81 1.47 -1.84 7.28
CA VAL A 81 1.92 -1.29 8.58
C VAL A 81 2.65 0.04 8.39
N LYS A 82 3.57 0.11 7.41
CA LYS A 82 4.32 1.35 7.10
C LYS A 82 3.37 2.46 6.64
N ILE A 83 2.39 2.16 5.78
CA ILE A 83 1.37 3.12 5.37
C ILE A 83 0.58 3.67 6.57
N LYS A 84 0.12 2.79 7.48
CA LYS A 84 -0.62 3.22 8.67
C LYS A 84 0.21 4.13 9.56
N ASN A 85 1.49 3.80 9.76
CA ASN A 85 2.41 4.63 10.54
C ASN A 85 2.58 6.02 9.90
N LYS A 86 2.79 6.07 8.58
CA LYS A 86 2.91 7.34 7.86
C LYS A 86 1.64 8.18 7.93
N GLN A 87 0.46 7.54 7.83
CA GLN A 87 -0.82 8.23 8.00
C GLN A 87 -1.02 8.76 9.42
N LYS A 88 -0.46 8.10 10.44
CA LYS A 88 -0.48 8.56 11.82
C LYS A 88 0.41 9.81 11.99
N GLU A 89 1.61 9.80 11.41
CA GLU A 89 2.49 10.97 11.38
C GLU A 89 1.81 12.20 10.78
N TYR A 90 1.02 12.04 9.70
CA TYR A 90 0.26 13.15 9.11
C TYR A 90 -0.76 13.75 10.09
N ILE A 91 -1.46 12.91 10.85
CA ILE A 91 -2.43 13.36 11.86
C ILE A 91 -1.71 14.13 12.97
N GLU A 92 -0.61 13.58 13.48
CA GLU A 92 0.16 14.20 14.56
C GLU A 92 0.73 15.56 14.14
N ARG A 93 1.27 15.66 12.92
CA ARG A 93 1.74 16.94 12.36
C ARG A 93 0.62 17.96 12.22
N ASN A 94 -0.56 17.55 11.73
CA ASN A 94 -1.69 18.46 11.58
C ASN A 94 -2.21 18.94 12.93
N ASN A 95 -2.30 18.07 13.94
CA ASN A 95 -2.71 18.45 15.28
C ASN A 95 -1.71 19.46 15.88
N PHE A 96 -0.41 19.19 15.75
CA PHE A 96 0.63 20.09 16.25
C PHE A 96 0.59 21.48 15.56
N ARG A 97 0.31 21.51 14.24
CA ARG A 97 0.14 22.78 13.53
C ARG A 97 -1.08 23.58 13.99
N GLN A 98 -2.19 22.90 14.26
CA GLN A 98 -3.40 23.54 14.79
C GLN A 98 -3.19 24.10 16.20
N GLU A 99 -2.36 23.44 17.03
CA GLU A 99 -2.01 23.93 18.37
C GLU A 99 -1.09 25.15 18.32
N LEU A 100 -0.25 25.29 17.30
CA LEU A 100 0.70 26.40 17.15
C LEU A 100 0.06 27.67 16.55
N ASP A 101 -1.17 27.59 16.02
CA ASP A 101 -1.98 28.69 15.43
C ASP A 101 -1.17 29.78 14.70
N THR A 102 -0.21 29.37 13.89
CA THR A 102 0.60 30.28 13.09
C THR A 102 0.61 29.86 11.63
N LEU A 103 -0.19 30.61 10.86
CA LEU A 103 0.07 31.09 9.50
C LEU A 103 1.19 30.32 8.76
N ASP A 104 0.81 29.38 7.93
CA ASP A 104 1.25 29.30 6.55
C ASP A 104 0.59 28.07 5.91
N ASP A 105 -0.29 28.34 4.97
CA ASP A 105 -0.77 27.34 4.01
C ASP A 105 0.42 26.84 3.19
N VAL A 106 1.04 25.77 3.64
CA VAL A 106 1.96 25.03 2.79
C VAL A 106 1.10 24.18 1.87
N GLU A 107 0.86 24.70 0.68
CA GLU A 107 0.38 23.95 -0.47
C GLU A 107 1.17 22.64 -0.56
N GLN A 108 0.47 21.51 -0.51
CA GLN A 108 1.05 20.23 -0.88
C GLN A 108 1.55 20.35 -2.31
N GLU A 109 2.84 20.33 -2.52
CA GLU A 109 3.44 20.24 -3.85
C GLU A 109 2.85 19.01 -4.54
N LYS A 110 1.94 19.27 -5.47
CA LYS A 110 1.51 18.27 -6.45
C LYS A 110 2.69 18.07 -7.40
N SER A 111 3.49 17.06 -7.17
CA SER A 111 4.55 16.70 -8.10
C SER A 111 3.92 16.32 -9.45
N LYS A 112 4.27 17.13 -10.46
CA LYS A 112 3.91 16.91 -11.85
C LYS A 112 4.80 15.81 -12.40
N GLU A 113 4.18 14.76 -12.86
CA GLU A 113 4.54 13.83 -13.95
C GLU A 113 4.01 12.43 -13.65
N ILE A 114 2.73 12.23 -13.97
CA ILE A 114 2.14 10.89 -14.10
C ILE A 114 1.14 10.92 -15.26
N ASP A 115 1.18 9.87 -16.05
CA ASP A 115 0.23 9.51 -17.10
C ASP A 115 -1.21 9.96 -16.77
N TYR A 116 -1.75 10.86 -17.58
CA TYR A 116 -3.00 11.59 -17.34
C TYR A 116 -4.22 10.71 -17.03
N ASN A 117 -4.25 9.47 -17.54
CA ASN A 117 -5.38 8.55 -17.32
C ASN A 117 -5.42 7.91 -15.92
N GLY A 118 -4.34 7.98 -15.14
CA GLY A 118 -4.27 7.43 -13.78
C GLY A 118 -4.54 8.44 -12.68
N LEU A 119 -4.29 9.74 -12.93
CA LEU A 119 -4.38 10.81 -11.92
C LEU A 119 -5.82 11.05 -11.45
N GLU A 120 -6.78 11.03 -12.36
CA GLU A 120 -8.19 11.29 -12.05
C GLU A 120 -8.76 10.26 -11.08
N ILE A 121 -8.45 8.98 -11.29
CA ILE A 121 -8.88 7.90 -10.39
C ILE A 121 -8.20 8.03 -9.02
N MET A 122 -6.92 8.44 -8.98
CA MET A 122 -6.18 8.64 -7.74
C MET A 122 -6.76 9.75 -6.86
N GLU A 123 -7.22 10.84 -7.45
CA GLU A 123 -7.90 11.92 -6.72
C GLU A 123 -9.21 11.43 -6.09
N GLU A 124 -9.99 10.63 -6.81
CA GLU A 124 -11.22 10.07 -6.27
C GLU A 124 -10.98 9.06 -5.16
N PHE A 125 -9.89 8.29 -5.25
CA PHE A 125 -9.46 7.42 -4.13
C PHE A 125 -9.12 8.24 -2.88
N ALA A 126 -8.52 9.43 -3.01
CA ALA A 126 -8.18 10.29 -1.89
C ALA A 126 -9.40 10.76 -1.09
N LYS A 127 -10.57 10.84 -1.71
CA LYS A 127 -11.86 11.21 -1.07
C LYS A 127 -12.48 10.07 -0.26
N LEU A 128 -11.96 8.84 -0.37
CA LEU A 128 -12.38 7.70 0.46
C LEU A 128 -11.78 7.80 1.87
N GLY A 129 -12.49 7.27 2.87
CA GLY A 129 -11.92 7.09 4.20
C GLY A 129 -10.67 6.18 4.16
N LYS A 130 -9.67 6.44 5.04
CA LYS A 130 -8.37 5.77 5.04
C LYS A 130 -8.46 4.23 5.00
N GLU A 131 -9.33 3.65 5.82
CA GLU A 131 -9.48 2.19 5.89
C GLU A 131 -10.20 1.61 4.67
N ASP A 132 -11.24 2.28 4.17
CA ASP A 132 -11.99 1.88 2.99
C ASP A 132 -11.08 1.95 1.75
N ARG A 133 -10.26 2.99 1.65
CA ARG A 133 -9.24 3.19 0.61
C ARG A 133 -8.19 2.08 0.62
N LEU A 134 -7.67 1.74 1.82
CA LEU A 134 -6.69 0.66 1.96
C LEU A 134 -7.27 -0.68 1.54
N VAL A 135 -8.46 -1.03 2.01
CA VAL A 135 -9.13 -2.28 1.64
C VAL A 135 -9.39 -2.34 0.13
N LEU A 136 -9.87 -1.24 -0.46
CA LEU A 136 -10.17 -1.20 -1.89
C LEU A 136 -8.89 -1.29 -2.73
N SER A 137 -7.81 -0.58 -2.36
CA SER A 137 -6.54 -0.65 -3.07
C SER A 137 -5.93 -2.05 -3.06
N LEU A 138 -5.95 -2.75 -1.93
CA LEU A 138 -5.48 -4.13 -1.82
C LEU A 138 -6.31 -5.09 -2.72
N SER A 139 -7.61 -4.90 -2.78
CA SER A 139 -8.49 -5.72 -3.62
C SER A 139 -8.31 -5.45 -5.11
N VAL A 140 -8.21 -4.17 -5.51
CA VAL A 140 -8.20 -3.77 -6.94
C VAL A 140 -6.81 -3.86 -7.54
N VAL A 141 -5.76 -3.42 -6.82
CA VAL A 141 -4.39 -3.39 -7.36
C VAL A 141 -3.76 -4.78 -7.35
N SER A 142 -3.86 -5.49 -6.23
CA SER A 142 -3.19 -6.79 -6.05
C SER A 142 -4.13 -7.99 -6.13
N GLY A 143 -5.44 -7.76 -6.27
CA GLY A 143 -6.41 -8.85 -6.44
C GLY A 143 -6.65 -9.71 -5.19
N TYR A 144 -6.26 -9.23 -4.00
CA TYR A 144 -6.46 -10.00 -2.77
C TYR A 144 -7.94 -10.20 -2.45
N LYS A 145 -8.27 -11.42 -2.02
CA LYS A 145 -9.61 -11.77 -1.53
C LYS A 145 -9.84 -11.20 -0.12
N SER A 146 -11.11 -11.06 0.25
CA SER A 146 -11.48 -10.49 1.56
C SER A 146 -10.85 -11.23 2.74
N GLU A 147 -10.69 -12.56 2.64
CA GLU A 147 -10.09 -13.39 3.67
C GLU A 147 -8.57 -13.12 3.82
N GLU A 148 -7.88 -12.85 2.72
CA GLU A 148 -6.46 -12.53 2.71
C GLU A 148 -6.22 -11.13 3.29
N ILE A 149 -7.03 -10.14 2.86
CA ILE A 149 -7.00 -8.78 3.40
C ILE A 149 -7.32 -8.78 4.90
N ALA A 150 -8.29 -9.58 5.33
CA ALA A 150 -8.66 -9.72 6.73
C ALA A 150 -7.47 -10.20 7.59
N LYS A 151 -6.75 -11.21 7.12
CA LYS A 151 -5.52 -11.71 7.77
C LYS A 151 -4.41 -10.66 7.81
N MET A 152 -4.22 -9.88 6.73
CA MET A 152 -3.21 -8.82 6.67
C MET A 152 -3.52 -7.70 7.66
N LEU A 153 -4.79 -7.29 7.76
CA LEU A 153 -5.21 -6.12 8.55
C LEU A 153 -5.62 -6.47 9.98
N GLY A 154 -5.72 -7.76 10.33
CA GLY A 154 -6.15 -8.20 11.66
C GLY A 154 -7.62 -7.91 11.96
N VAL A 155 -8.49 -8.00 10.97
CA VAL A 155 -9.94 -7.76 11.06
C VAL A 155 -10.75 -8.94 10.53
N SER A 156 -12.08 -8.94 10.71
CA SER A 156 -12.93 -10.00 10.14
C SER A 156 -13.10 -9.86 8.62
N ALA A 157 -13.28 -10.98 7.92
CA ALA A 157 -13.58 -10.96 6.49
C ALA A 157 -14.89 -10.21 6.17
N ASN A 158 -15.87 -10.26 7.08
CA ASN A 158 -17.11 -9.49 6.93
C ASN A 158 -16.86 -7.98 7.01
N THR A 159 -15.97 -7.55 7.90
CA THR A 159 -15.53 -6.15 7.99
C THR A 159 -14.90 -5.71 6.66
N VAL A 160 -14.03 -6.54 6.09
CA VAL A 160 -13.39 -6.25 4.79
C VAL A 160 -14.43 -6.15 3.68
N ARG A 161 -15.38 -7.11 3.58
CA ARG A 161 -16.45 -7.08 2.57
C ARG A 161 -17.30 -5.82 2.67
N SER A 162 -17.71 -5.45 3.89
CA SER A 162 -18.51 -4.23 4.11
C SER A 162 -17.75 -2.97 3.72
N LYS A 163 -16.46 -2.85 4.08
CA LYS A 163 -15.61 -1.72 3.70
C LYS A 163 -15.40 -1.67 2.19
N ALA A 164 -15.10 -2.80 1.54
CA ALA A 164 -14.93 -2.86 0.09
C ALA A 164 -16.21 -2.48 -0.66
N ALA A 165 -17.38 -2.93 -0.19
CA ALA A 165 -18.66 -2.59 -0.80
C ALA A 165 -18.95 -1.08 -0.71
N ARG A 166 -18.80 -0.48 0.48
CA ARG A 166 -18.98 0.97 0.67
C ARG A 166 -18.01 1.77 -0.18
N ALA A 167 -16.74 1.39 -0.19
CA ALA A 167 -15.71 2.07 -0.95
C ALA A 167 -16.01 2.05 -2.45
N LYS A 168 -16.45 0.90 -3.00
CA LYS A 168 -16.84 0.76 -4.40
C LYS A 168 -18.03 1.64 -4.76
N ILE A 169 -19.09 1.67 -3.93
CA ILE A 169 -20.26 2.51 -4.14
C ILE A 169 -19.85 3.98 -4.16
N LYS A 170 -19.10 4.42 -3.14
CA LYS A 170 -18.66 5.81 -3.04
C LYS A 170 -17.75 6.21 -4.20
N LEU A 171 -16.81 5.36 -4.58
CA LEU A 171 -15.94 5.64 -5.73
C LEU A 171 -16.74 5.74 -7.04
N LYS A 172 -17.72 4.85 -7.24
CA LYS A 172 -18.60 4.91 -8.41
C LYS A 172 -19.40 6.22 -8.46
N GLN A 173 -19.93 6.67 -7.34
CA GLN A 173 -20.65 7.96 -7.24
C GLN A 173 -19.72 9.13 -7.61
N LEU A 174 -18.54 9.20 -7.01
CA LEU A 174 -17.55 10.25 -7.29
C LEU A 174 -17.13 10.29 -8.77
N LEU A 175 -17.01 9.14 -9.42
CA LEU A 175 -16.70 9.06 -10.85
C LEU A 175 -17.88 9.39 -11.77
N SER A 176 -19.13 9.29 -11.29
CA SER A 176 -20.34 9.60 -12.09
C SER A 176 -20.82 11.05 -11.95
N GLU A 177 -20.32 11.81 -10.97
CA GLU A 177 -20.63 13.22 -10.76
C GLU A 177 -19.75 14.17 -11.58
N ARG A 178 -18.91 13.62 -12.44
CA ARG A 178 -18.05 14.33 -13.39
C ARG A 178 -18.69 14.41 -14.76
#